data_695d7027cd76a8896e23bdab96b235a5
#
_entry.id   695d7027cd76a8896e23bdab96b235a5
#
_cell.length_a   1.000
_cell.length_b   1.000
_cell.length_c   1.000
_cell.angle_alpha   90.00
_cell.angle_beta   90.00
_cell.angle_gamma   90.00
#
_symmetry.space_group_name_H-M   'P 1'
#
loop_
_entity.id
_entity.type
_entity.pdbx_description
1 polymer ?
#
loop_
_entity_poly.entity_id
_entity_poly.type
_entity_poly.pdbx_seq_one_letter_code
_entity_poly.pdbx_strand_id
1 'polypeptide(L)'
;MCADLFNAVGFITINNKLKKMKIGINGFGRIGRLAFRAAIERDGVDVVGINDLVEPDYMAYMLRYDSTHGQFKGTIEVKDGNLVVNGQTIRVTAEKDPANLKWDEVGAEVIIESTGLFLTQADAQKHIDAGAKKVVLSAPAKDDTPTFVMGVNHKDLKASQNIVSNASCTTNCLAPLAKVLHDNFGILEGLMTTVHAVTATQKTVDGPSGKDWRGGRGAYQNIIPSSTGAAKAVTLVIPDLKGKLTGMSFRVPTADVSVVDLTVRLEKGATYEQIKKAMKDASEGELKGILGYTEDDVVSTDFLGDPRTSIFDAKAGIALNDNFVKVVSWYDNEWGYSNKMIDLVQHIGTVK
;
A
#
# COMPACT_ATOMS: atom_id res chain seq x y z
N MET A 1 -65.33 26.60 -0.18
CA MET A 1 -65.17 26.02 1.17
C MET A 1 -64.75 24.58 1.00
N CYS A 2 -63.49 24.33 1.00
CA CYS A 2 -62.86 23.06 1.31
C CYS A 2 -61.35 23.37 1.53
N ALA A 3 -60.99 23.36 2.81
CA ALA A 3 -59.70 23.69 3.31
C ALA A 3 -58.75 22.47 3.30
N ASP A 4 -57.55 22.76 3.06
CA ASP A 4 -56.25 22.20 3.53
C ASP A 4 -56.24 20.85 4.26
N LEU A 5 -55.49 19.94 3.69
CA LEU A 5 -54.78 18.87 4.42
C LEU A 5 -53.50 18.53 3.66
N PHE A 6 -52.45 19.37 3.85
CA PHE A 6 -51.08 19.00 3.53
C PHE A 6 -50.50 18.24 4.72
N ASN A 7 -50.43 16.93 4.60
CA ASN A 7 -49.69 16.07 5.53
C ASN A 7 -48.19 16.33 5.41
N ALA A 8 -47.60 16.88 6.45
CA ALA A 8 -46.16 16.94 6.64
C ALA A 8 -45.62 15.54 6.90
N VAL A 9 -45.05 14.90 5.89
CA VAL A 9 -44.21 13.72 6.03
C VAL A 9 -42.85 14.21 6.49
N GLY A 10 -42.60 14.15 7.80
CA GLY A 10 -41.30 14.39 8.37
C GLY A 10 -40.32 13.33 7.89
N PHE A 11 -39.39 13.73 7.02
CA PHE A 11 -38.21 12.93 6.71
C PHE A 11 -37.35 12.83 7.97
N ILE A 12 -37.45 11.73 8.70
CA ILE A 12 -36.49 11.36 9.72
C ILE A 12 -35.22 10.93 8.97
N THR A 13 -34.29 11.86 8.79
CA THR A 13 -32.94 11.55 8.37
C THR A 13 -32.28 10.79 9.54
N ILE A 14 -32.32 9.47 9.46
CA ILE A 14 -31.53 8.62 10.36
C ILE A 14 -30.07 8.84 9.95
N ASN A 15 -29.40 9.77 10.62
CA ASN A 15 -27.96 9.98 10.53
C ASN A 15 -27.30 8.78 11.25
N ASN A 16 -27.28 7.61 10.61
CA ASN A 16 -26.41 6.51 11.00
C ASN A 16 -24.99 6.93 10.63
N LYS A 17 -24.35 7.77 11.47
CA LYS A 17 -22.89 7.90 11.42
C LYS A 17 -22.33 6.52 11.71
N LEU A 18 -21.97 5.77 10.66
CA LEU A 18 -21.18 4.55 10.81
C LEU A 18 -20.02 4.89 11.75
N LYS A 19 -19.84 4.08 12.79
CA LYS A 19 -18.75 4.25 13.74
C LYS A 19 -17.44 4.20 12.97
N LYS A 20 -16.74 5.33 12.90
CA LYS A 20 -15.45 5.38 12.23
C LYS A 20 -14.42 4.57 13.02
N MET A 21 -13.62 3.81 12.30
CA MET A 21 -12.50 3.06 12.87
C MET A 21 -11.39 4.05 13.25
N LYS A 22 -11.00 4.04 14.52
CA LYS A 22 -9.90 4.87 15.01
C LYS A 22 -8.58 4.18 14.81
N ILE A 23 -7.65 4.85 14.12
CA ILE A 23 -6.33 4.32 13.83
C ILE A 23 -5.23 5.16 14.46
N GLY A 24 -4.12 4.48 14.80
CA GLY A 24 -2.85 5.09 15.14
C GLY A 24 -1.81 4.83 14.05
N ILE A 25 -0.84 5.71 13.92
CA ILE A 25 0.29 5.55 12.99
C ILE A 25 1.58 5.61 13.79
N ASN A 26 2.38 4.55 13.72
CA ASN A 26 3.74 4.52 14.27
C ASN A 26 4.76 4.66 13.17
N GLY A 27 5.51 5.78 13.17
CA GLY A 27 6.40 6.19 12.09
C GLY A 27 5.71 7.13 11.09
N PHE A 28 6.14 8.40 11.06
CA PHE A 28 5.58 9.43 10.18
C PHE A 28 6.53 9.77 9.03
N GLY A 29 7.24 8.74 8.53
CA GLY A 29 8.05 8.77 7.31
C GLY A 29 7.19 8.91 6.05
N ARG A 30 7.75 8.59 4.87
CA ARG A 30 7.01 8.67 3.59
C ARG A 30 5.66 7.95 3.66
N ILE A 31 5.68 6.66 3.99
CA ILE A 31 4.47 5.82 3.98
C ILE A 31 3.49 6.22 5.08
N GLY A 32 3.95 6.49 6.31
CA GLY A 32 3.07 6.94 7.38
C GLY A 32 2.33 8.23 7.05
N ARG A 33 3.03 9.22 6.46
CA ARG A 33 2.39 10.48 6.01
C ARG A 33 1.39 10.28 4.88
N LEU A 34 1.69 9.42 3.91
CA LEU A 34 0.79 9.17 2.80
C LEU A 34 -0.41 8.31 3.21
N ALA A 35 -0.22 7.35 4.12
CA ALA A 35 -1.32 6.63 4.75
C ALA A 35 -2.22 7.59 5.54
N PHE A 36 -1.64 8.57 6.24
CA PHE A 36 -2.39 9.65 6.90
C PHE A 36 -3.21 10.46 5.89
N ARG A 37 -2.58 10.94 4.79
CA ARG A 37 -3.29 11.69 3.75
C ARG A 37 -4.42 10.86 3.12
N ALA A 38 -4.16 9.59 2.81
CA ALA A 38 -5.17 8.68 2.27
C ALA A 38 -6.32 8.43 3.25
N ALA A 39 -6.04 8.34 4.55
CA ALA A 39 -7.07 8.16 5.58
C ALA A 39 -7.97 9.39 5.73
N ILE A 40 -7.40 10.59 5.69
CA ILE A 40 -8.16 11.87 5.80
C ILE A 40 -9.13 12.07 4.61
N GLU A 41 -8.78 11.56 3.43
CA GLU A 41 -9.62 11.66 2.23
C GLU A 41 -10.76 10.62 2.20
N ARG A 42 -10.87 9.74 3.23
CA ARG A 42 -11.81 8.63 3.24
C ARG A 42 -12.79 8.68 4.40
N ASP A 43 -14.01 8.27 4.14
CA ASP A 43 -14.97 7.99 5.18
C ASP A 43 -14.66 6.66 5.90
N GLY A 44 -15.11 6.58 7.15
CA GLY A 44 -15.03 5.34 7.93
C GLY A 44 -13.73 5.13 8.70
N VAL A 45 -12.73 6.02 8.56
CA VAL A 45 -11.46 5.98 9.30
C VAL A 45 -11.16 7.33 9.92
N ASP A 46 -10.68 7.33 11.17
CA ASP A 46 -10.20 8.52 11.88
C ASP A 46 -8.78 8.25 12.41
N VAL A 47 -7.81 9.09 12.05
CA VAL A 47 -6.48 9.05 12.65
C VAL A 47 -6.56 9.80 13.99
N VAL A 48 -6.26 9.11 15.09
CA VAL A 48 -6.38 9.67 16.46
C VAL A 48 -5.03 9.84 17.16
N GLY A 49 -3.97 9.23 16.64
CA GLY A 49 -2.64 9.33 17.23
C GLY A 49 -1.54 9.04 16.20
N ILE A 50 -0.42 9.72 16.35
CA ILE A 50 0.80 9.54 15.56
C ILE A 50 1.98 9.46 16.54
N ASN A 51 2.88 8.53 16.31
CA ASN A 51 4.16 8.47 17.00
C ASN A 51 5.30 8.61 15.99
N ASP A 52 6.21 9.53 16.26
CA ASP A 52 7.50 9.65 15.58
C ASP A 52 8.48 10.39 16.48
N LEU A 53 9.79 10.27 16.22
CA LEU A 53 10.82 10.88 17.07
C LEU A 53 11.15 12.33 16.68
N VAL A 54 10.41 12.91 15.75
CA VAL A 54 10.56 14.31 15.32
C VAL A 54 9.55 15.21 16.03
N GLU A 55 9.88 16.48 16.18
CA GLU A 55 9.05 17.49 16.82
C GLU A 55 7.74 17.74 16.06
N PRO A 56 6.62 18.03 16.75
CA PRO A 56 5.31 18.26 16.12
C PRO A 56 5.31 19.36 15.04
N ASP A 57 6.04 20.44 15.23
CA ASP A 57 6.15 21.51 14.22
C ASP A 57 6.82 21.02 12.94
N TYR A 58 7.82 20.16 13.07
CA TYR A 58 8.46 19.55 11.90
C TYR A 58 7.57 18.50 11.24
N MET A 59 6.81 17.74 12.01
CA MET A 59 5.76 16.85 11.46
C MET A 59 4.73 17.65 10.64
N ALA A 60 4.25 18.78 11.17
CA ALA A 60 3.30 19.66 10.50
C ALA A 60 3.89 20.20 9.18
N TYR A 61 5.17 20.60 9.20
CA TYR A 61 5.89 21.03 8.01
C TYR A 61 5.98 19.91 6.96
N MET A 62 6.41 18.71 7.36
CA MET A 62 6.53 17.56 6.44
C MET A 62 5.18 17.08 5.91
N LEU A 63 4.10 17.23 6.68
CA LEU A 63 2.76 16.92 6.21
C LEU A 63 2.25 17.94 5.20
N ARG A 64 2.58 19.23 5.43
CA ARG A 64 2.15 20.35 4.58
C ARG A 64 2.81 20.31 3.22
N TYR A 65 4.11 20.04 3.17
CA TYR A 65 4.91 20.12 1.95
C TYR A 65 5.46 18.75 1.58
N ASP A 66 5.21 18.33 0.35
CA ASP A 66 5.73 17.09 -0.21
C ASP A 66 6.19 17.35 -1.66
N SER A 67 7.45 17.04 -1.95
CA SER A 67 8.05 17.31 -3.26
C SER A 67 7.46 16.44 -4.37
N THR A 68 6.90 15.28 -4.02
CA THR A 68 6.33 14.31 -4.97
C THR A 68 4.83 14.48 -5.09
N HIS A 69 4.11 14.52 -3.96
CA HIS A 69 2.64 14.55 -3.93
C HIS A 69 2.05 15.95 -3.68
N GLY A 70 2.90 16.98 -3.67
CA GLY A 70 2.46 18.38 -3.53
C GLY A 70 1.96 18.74 -2.14
N GLN A 71 1.42 19.94 -2.03
CA GLN A 71 0.95 20.47 -0.75
C GLN A 71 -0.30 19.74 -0.26
N PHE A 72 -0.39 19.55 1.05
CA PHE A 72 -1.57 19.01 1.71
C PHE A 72 -2.78 19.95 1.50
N LYS A 73 -3.90 19.36 1.08
CA LYS A 73 -5.16 20.10 0.86
C LYS A 73 -5.97 20.12 2.14
N GLY A 74 -5.71 21.09 3.01
CA GLY A 74 -6.40 21.24 4.29
C GLY A 74 -5.64 22.13 5.25
N THR A 75 -6.16 22.26 6.47
CA THR A 75 -5.53 23.04 7.54
C THR A 75 -4.66 22.16 8.43
N ILE A 76 -3.50 22.66 8.81
CA ILE A 76 -2.58 21.98 9.73
C ILE A 76 -2.07 23.02 10.72
N GLU A 77 -2.30 22.76 12.00
CA GLU A 77 -1.83 23.57 13.11
C GLU A 77 -1.15 22.66 14.14
N VAL A 78 -0.30 23.24 14.96
CA VAL A 78 0.25 22.58 16.15
C VAL A 78 -0.33 23.28 17.37
N LYS A 79 -0.92 22.52 18.28
CA LYS A 79 -1.50 23.02 19.51
C LYS A 79 -1.23 22.05 20.66
N ASP A 80 -0.68 22.58 21.76
CA ASP A 80 -0.36 21.81 22.97
C ASP A 80 0.46 20.53 22.66
N GLY A 81 1.42 20.62 21.73
CA GLY A 81 2.27 19.49 21.31
C GLY A 81 1.58 18.45 20.42
N ASN A 82 0.33 18.70 19.97
CA ASN A 82 -0.43 17.80 19.09
C ASN A 82 -0.66 18.45 17.72
N LEU A 83 -0.93 17.62 16.70
CA LEU A 83 -1.38 18.11 15.42
C LEU A 83 -2.90 18.38 15.45
N VAL A 84 -3.31 19.50 14.86
CA VAL A 84 -4.72 19.77 14.56
C VAL A 84 -4.88 19.84 13.05
N VAL A 85 -5.50 18.82 12.46
CA VAL A 85 -5.67 18.72 11.01
C VAL A 85 -7.16 18.78 10.68
N ASN A 86 -7.54 19.75 9.83
CA ASN A 86 -8.94 20.00 9.48
C ASN A 86 -9.86 20.14 10.73
N GLY A 87 -9.33 20.75 11.81
CA GLY A 87 -10.04 20.94 13.07
C GLY A 87 -10.07 19.72 14.00
N GLN A 88 -9.53 18.58 13.59
CA GLN A 88 -9.43 17.38 14.42
C GLN A 88 -8.07 17.33 15.12
N THR A 89 -8.08 17.19 16.45
CA THR A 89 -6.87 17.01 17.25
C THR A 89 -6.39 15.55 17.15
N ILE A 90 -5.10 15.39 16.87
CA ILE A 90 -4.41 14.11 16.73
C ILE A 90 -3.26 14.11 17.74
N ARG A 91 -3.29 13.15 18.67
CA ARG A 91 -2.23 13.02 19.67
C ARG A 91 -0.90 12.72 18.99
N VAL A 92 0.15 13.47 19.37
CA VAL A 92 1.52 13.20 18.95
C VAL A 92 2.33 12.67 20.13
N THR A 93 3.11 11.63 19.90
CA THR A 93 4.06 11.05 20.86
C THR A 93 5.44 10.88 20.24
N ALA A 94 6.48 10.80 21.07
CA ALA A 94 7.87 10.60 20.65
C ALA A 94 8.51 9.41 21.40
N GLU A 95 7.79 8.28 21.40
CA GLU A 95 8.20 7.06 22.10
C GLU A 95 9.02 6.13 21.21
N LYS A 96 10.15 5.66 21.74
CA LYS A 96 11.00 4.68 21.04
C LYS A 96 10.48 3.27 21.16
N ASP A 97 9.91 2.91 22.31
CA ASP A 97 9.33 1.58 22.53
C ASP A 97 7.82 1.61 22.34
N PRO A 98 7.27 0.88 21.37
CA PRO A 98 5.84 0.86 21.11
C PRO A 98 4.98 0.43 22.31
N ALA A 99 5.52 -0.30 23.27
CA ALA A 99 4.81 -0.71 24.48
C ALA A 99 4.34 0.48 25.35
N ASN A 100 4.97 1.66 25.21
CA ASN A 100 4.66 2.87 25.98
C ASN A 100 3.66 3.80 25.28
N LEU A 101 3.12 3.43 24.11
CA LEU A 101 2.33 4.34 23.27
C LEU A 101 0.91 4.56 23.75
N LYS A 102 0.39 3.71 24.64
CA LYS A 102 -0.92 3.86 25.28
C LYS A 102 -2.03 4.21 24.25
N TRP A 103 -2.22 3.33 23.29
CA TRP A 103 -3.17 3.51 22.21
C TRP A 103 -4.63 3.53 22.68
N ASP A 104 -4.91 2.90 23.80
CA ASP A 104 -6.21 2.88 24.48
C ASP A 104 -6.64 4.27 24.97
N GLU A 105 -5.71 5.12 25.43
CA GLU A 105 -6.02 6.51 25.88
C GLU A 105 -6.66 7.36 24.77
N VAL A 106 -6.31 7.12 23.49
CA VAL A 106 -6.94 7.80 22.34
C VAL A 106 -7.97 6.93 21.63
N GLY A 107 -8.13 5.69 22.10
CA GLY A 107 -9.05 4.70 21.53
C GLY A 107 -8.65 4.23 20.13
N ALA A 108 -7.36 4.22 19.78
CA ALA A 108 -6.86 3.68 18.53
C ALA A 108 -7.06 2.15 18.50
N GLU A 109 -7.84 1.67 17.54
CA GLU A 109 -8.21 0.26 17.44
C GLU A 109 -7.23 -0.51 16.53
N VAL A 110 -6.76 0.12 15.46
CA VAL A 110 -5.81 -0.47 14.50
C VAL A 110 -4.58 0.43 14.38
N ILE A 111 -3.40 -0.16 14.44
CA ILE A 111 -2.15 0.58 14.29
C ILE A 111 -1.53 0.25 12.93
N ILE A 112 -1.15 1.29 12.21
CA ILE A 112 -0.27 1.18 11.04
C ILE A 112 1.16 1.31 11.55
N GLU A 113 1.91 0.20 11.47
CA GLU A 113 3.34 0.19 11.79
C GLU A 113 4.16 0.52 10.53
N SER A 114 4.68 1.74 10.47
CA SER A 114 5.40 2.28 9.30
C SER A 114 6.80 2.80 9.60
N THR A 115 7.40 2.41 10.73
CA THR A 115 8.80 2.71 11.05
C THR A 115 9.79 1.85 10.26
N GLY A 116 9.37 0.65 9.81
CA GLY A 116 10.25 -0.35 9.21
C GLY A 116 11.15 -1.09 10.22
N LEU A 117 10.94 -0.88 11.52
CA LEU A 117 11.73 -1.49 12.59
C LEU A 117 11.04 -2.71 13.21
N PHE A 118 9.76 -2.62 13.51
CA PHE A 118 8.96 -3.62 14.24
C PHE A 118 8.23 -4.53 13.25
N LEU A 119 8.96 -5.45 12.60
CA LEU A 119 8.48 -6.24 11.47
C LEU A 119 8.28 -7.72 11.78
N THR A 120 8.24 -8.10 13.06
CA THR A 120 7.90 -9.45 13.52
C THR A 120 6.63 -9.41 14.37
N GLN A 121 5.97 -10.56 14.54
CA GLN A 121 4.83 -10.67 15.47
C GLN A 121 5.22 -10.23 16.88
N ALA A 122 6.39 -10.65 17.35
CA ALA A 122 6.88 -10.31 18.69
C ALA A 122 7.11 -8.80 18.85
N ASP A 123 7.67 -8.15 17.85
CA ASP A 123 7.88 -6.71 17.89
C ASP A 123 6.54 -5.93 17.83
N ALA A 124 5.65 -6.34 16.93
CA ALA A 124 4.35 -5.70 16.73
C ALA A 124 3.37 -5.98 17.88
N GLN A 125 3.56 -7.06 18.64
CA GLN A 125 2.78 -7.37 19.85
C GLN A 125 2.82 -6.23 20.87
N LYS A 126 3.91 -5.47 20.94
CA LYS A 126 4.04 -4.29 21.79
C LYS A 126 2.94 -3.24 21.58
N HIS A 127 2.44 -3.11 20.35
CA HIS A 127 1.30 -2.23 20.07
C HIS A 127 -0.01 -2.76 20.66
N ILE A 128 -0.18 -4.08 20.64
CA ILE A 128 -1.33 -4.74 21.26
C ILE A 128 -1.26 -4.55 22.79
N ASP A 129 -0.07 -4.75 23.36
CA ASP A 129 0.18 -4.57 24.80
C ASP A 129 -0.05 -3.10 25.23
N ALA A 130 0.18 -2.15 24.30
CA ALA A 130 -0.11 -0.72 24.48
C ALA A 130 -1.58 -0.35 24.22
N GLY A 131 -2.50 -1.32 24.10
CA GLY A 131 -3.94 -1.13 24.02
C GLY A 131 -4.57 -1.13 22.63
N ALA A 132 -3.80 -1.40 21.56
CA ALA A 132 -4.37 -1.60 20.24
C ALA A 132 -5.03 -2.98 20.10
N LYS A 133 -5.98 -3.12 19.17
CA LYS A 133 -6.63 -4.41 18.87
C LYS A 133 -5.97 -5.13 17.71
N LYS A 134 -5.47 -4.38 16.74
CA LYS A 134 -4.90 -4.89 15.48
C LYS A 134 -3.69 -4.07 15.08
N VAL A 135 -2.77 -4.71 14.34
CA VAL A 135 -1.59 -4.05 13.76
C VAL A 135 -1.46 -4.44 12.31
N VAL A 136 -1.24 -3.45 11.43
CA VAL A 136 -0.91 -3.64 10.02
C VAL A 136 0.52 -3.18 9.78
N LEU A 137 1.40 -4.11 9.42
CA LEU A 137 2.78 -3.80 9.05
C LEU A 137 2.81 -3.21 7.63
N SER A 138 3.42 -2.06 7.45
CA SER A 138 3.58 -1.38 6.16
C SER A 138 4.81 -1.87 5.37
N ALA A 139 5.21 -3.09 5.60
CA ALA A 139 6.35 -3.75 4.95
C ALA A 139 6.18 -5.27 5.02
N PRO A 140 6.93 -6.04 4.20
CA PRO A 140 7.02 -7.47 4.37
C PRO A 140 7.49 -7.83 5.79
N ALA A 141 6.78 -8.75 6.42
CA ALA A 141 7.20 -9.27 7.72
C ALA A 141 8.53 -10.05 7.60
N LYS A 142 9.25 -10.12 8.71
CA LYS A 142 10.51 -10.88 8.82
C LYS A 142 10.34 -12.29 9.41
N ASP A 143 9.11 -12.65 9.72
CA ASP A 143 8.68 -13.94 10.26
C ASP A 143 7.42 -14.43 9.53
N ASP A 144 6.72 -15.40 10.10
CA ASP A 144 5.51 -16.01 9.52
C ASP A 144 4.23 -15.18 9.75
N THR A 145 4.34 -13.87 9.99
CA THR A 145 3.18 -12.97 10.10
C THR A 145 2.31 -13.08 8.86
N PRO A 146 1.00 -13.32 9.02
CA PRO A 146 0.08 -13.42 7.89
C PRO A 146 0.14 -12.19 6.99
N THR A 147 0.28 -12.43 5.69
CA THR A 147 0.46 -11.39 4.68
C THR A 147 -0.76 -11.35 3.76
N PHE A 148 -1.28 -10.14 3.53
CA PHE A 148 -2.46 -9.93 2.71
C PHE A 148 -2.22 -8.89 1.62
N VAL A 149 -2.79 -9.15 0.45
CA VAL A 149 -2.87 -8.22 -0.67
C VAL A 149 -4.34 -8.07 -1.06
N MET A 150 -4.81 -6.84 -1.10
CA MET A 150 -6.18 -6.53 -1.49
C MET A 150 -6.45 -7.05 -2.91
N GLY A 151 -7.62 -7.67 -3.11
CA GLY A 151 -8.01 -8.31 -4.36
C GLY A 151 -7.44 -9.71 -4.59
N VAL A 152 -6.43 -10.13 -3.83
CA VAL A 152 -5.80 -11.45 -3.99
C VAL A 152 -6.27 -12.42 -2.91
N ASN A 153 -5.85 -12.22 -1.67
CA ASN A 153 -6.16 -13.12 -0.55
C ASN A 153 -6.77 -12.41 0.67
N HIS A 154 -7.15 -11.15 0.57
CA HIS A 154 -7.69 -10.39 1.71
C HIS A 154 -8.96 -11.03 2.31
N LYS A 155 -9.72 -11.79 1.52
CA LYS A 155 -10.92 -12.52 1.99
C LYS A 155 -10.60 -13.67 2.94
N ASP A 156 -9.34 -14.13 2.97
CA ASP A 156 -8.88 -15.21 3.86
C ASP A 156 -8.51 -14.69 5.26
N LEU A 157 -8.55 -13.38 5.46
CA LEU A 157 -8.26 -12.74 6.74
C LEU A 157 -9.28 -13.19 7.79
N LYS A 158 -8.77 -13.66 8.94
CA LYS A 158 -9.58 -14.15 10.06
C LYS A 158 -9.58 -13.13 11.21
N ALA A 159 -10.69 -13.03 11.91
CA ALA A 159 -10.84 -12.15 13.08
C ALA A 159 -9.78 -12.42 14.17
N SER A 160 -9.28 -13.65 14.27
CA SER A 160 -8.23 -14.03 15.24
C SER A 160 -6.82 -13.52 14.87
N GLN A 161 -6.59 -13.04 13.65
CA GLN A 161 -5.30 -12.51 13.22
C GLN A 161 -5.19 -11.05 13.63
N ASN A 162 -4.46 -10.78 14.70
CA ASN A 162 -4.32 -9.43 15.27
C ASN A 162 -3.18 -8.65 14.66
N ILE A 163 -2.18 -9.32 14.10
CA ILE A 163 -1.02 -8.70 13.47
C ILE A 163 -0.91 -9.28 12.06
N VAL A 164 -0.91 -8.38 11.07
CA VAL A 164 -0.87 -8.75 9.66
C VAL A 164 0.06 -7.83 8.88
N SER A 165 0.56 -8.29 7.74
CA SER A 165 1.40 -7.51 6.83
C SER A 165 0.64 -7.16 5.55
N ASN A 166 0.78 -5.91 5.08
CA ASN A 166 0.31 -5.45 3.75
C ASN A 166 1.34 -5.74 2.64
N ALA A 167 2.31 -6.64 2.88
CA ALA A 167 3.42 -6.94 1.96
C ALA A 167 4.22 -5.68 1.55
N SER A 168 4.86 -5.70 0.37
CA SER A 168 5.54 -4.54 -0.22
C SER A 168 4.69 -3.89 -1.33
N CYS A 169 5.04 -2.68 -1.75
CA CYS A 169 4.43 -2.01 -2.89
C CYS A 169 4.58 -2.85 -4.17
N THR A 170 5.76 -3.42 -4.42
CA THR A 170 6.02 -4.30 -5.56
C THR A 170 5.18 -5.58 -5.51
N THR A 171 4.99 -6.19 -4.32
CA THR A 171 4.11 -7.34 -4.15
C THR A 171 2.65 -6.99 -4.44
N ASN A 172 2.21 -5.81 -4.01
CA ASN A 172 0.86 -5.30 -4.30
C ASN A 172 0.62 -5.03 -5.79
N CYS A 173 1.67 -4.71 -6.56
CA CYS A 173 1.58 -4.62 -8.02
C CYS A 173 1.61 -6.01 -8.68
N LEU A 174 2.56 -6.84 -8.30
CA LEU A 174 2.81 -8.13 -8.94
C LEU A 174 1.70 -9.16 -8.68
N ALA A 175 1.15 -9.21 -7.48
CA ALA A 175 0.21 -10.27 -7.09
C ALA A 175 -1.12 -10.22 -7.87
N PRO A 176 -1.80 -9.07 -8.06
CA PRO A 176 -2.98 -8.99 -8.92
C PRO A 176 -2.69 -9.39 -10.38
N LEU A 177 -1.55 -8.94 -10.93
CA LEU A 177 -1.11 -9.27 -12.28
C LEU A 177 -0.88 -10.78 -12.45
N ALA A 178 -0.13 -11.38 -11.51
CA ALA A 178 0.16 -12.81 -11.50
C ALA A 178 -1.10 -13.66 -11.28
N LYS A 179 -2.04 -13.19 -10.43
CA LYS A 179 -3.32 -13.85 -10.19
C LYS A 179 -4.11 -13.99 -11.49
N VAL A 180 -4.30 -12.92 -12.25
CA VAL A 180 -5.05 -12.97 -13.51
C VAL A 180 -4.41 -13.93 -14.49
N LEU A 181 -3.08 -13.90 -14.64
CA LEU A 181 -2.38 -14.84 -15.53
C LEU A 181 -2.50 -16.29 -15.05
N HIS A 182 -2.33 -16.52 -13.75
CA HIS A 182 -2.36 -17.86 -13.19
C HIS A 182 -3.74 -18.50 -13.25
N ASP A 183 -4.77 -17.75 -12.87
CA ASP A 183 -6.15 -18.22 -12.84
C ASP A 183 -6.70 -18.56 -14.24
N ASN A 184 -6.27 -17.80 -15.28
CA ASN A 184 -6.76 -18.01 -16.64
C ASN A 184 -5.91 -18.99 -17.44
N PHE A 185 -4.57 -18.92 -17.30
CA PHE A 185 -3.64 -19.61 -18.21
C PHE A 185 -2.67 -20.54 -17.49
N GLY A 186 -2.58 -20.50 -16.16
CA GLY A 186 -1.56 -21.19 -15.38
C GLY A 186 -0.16 -20.60 -15.59
N ILE A 187 0.60 -20.41 -14.51
CA ILE A 187 2.01 -20.03 -14.59
C ILE A 187 2.84 -21.26 -14.23
N LEU A 188 3.73 -21.67 -15.13
CA LEU A 188 4.71 -22.74 -14.90
C LEU A 188 5.95 -22.18 -14.21
N GLU A 189 6.49 -21.07 -14.73
CA GLU A 189 7.68 -20.40 -14.22
C GLU A 189 7.69 -18.94 -14.69
N GLY A 190 8.41 -18.08 -13.95
CA GLY A 190 8.56 -16.70 -14.36
C GLY A 190 9.66 -15.95 -13.63
N LEU A 191 10.16 -14.92 -14.30
CA LEU A 191 11.12 -13.95 -13.75
C LEU A 191 10.49 -12.56 -13.72
N MET A 192 10.59 -11.91 -12.58
CA MET A 192 10.13 -10.55 -12.42
C MET A 192 11.31 -9.60 -12.27
N THR A 193 11.29 -8.50 -13.01
CA THR A 193 12.15 -7.35 -12.75
C THR A 193 11.28 -6.17 -12.38
N THR A 194 11.55 -5.51 -11.25
CA THR A 194 10.97 -4.20 -11.03
C THR A 194 12.00 -3.11 -11.31
N VAL A 195 11.65 -2.18 -12.21
CA VAL A 195 12.36 -0.92 -12.37
C VAL A 195 11.72 0.07 -11.42
N HIS A 196 12.43 0.36 -10.33
CA HIS A 196 11.84 0.96 -9.14
C HIS A 196 12.41 2.37 -8.89
N ALA A 197 11.53 3.30 -8.59
CA ALA A 197 11.89 4.64 -8.15
C ALA A 197 12.77 4.61 -6.89
N VAL A 198 13.47 5.72 -6.62
CA VAL A 198 14.29 5.87 -5.41
C VAL A 198 13.42 5.78 -4.14
N THR A 199 14.05 5.32 -3.06
CA THR A 199 13.40 5.26 -1.75
C THR A 199 14.28 5.89 -0.68
N ALA A 200 13.72 6.26 0.46
CA ALA A 200 14.42 6.94 1.55
C ALA A 200 15.64 6.16 2.11
N THR A 201 15.77 4.87 1.83
CA THR A 201 16.90 4.07 2.27
C THR A 201 18.13 4.21 1.38
N GLN A 202 17.99 4.77 0.18
CA GLN A 202 19.09 4.98 -0.76
C GLN A 202 19.88 6.24 -0.41
N LYS A 203 21.14 6.27 -0.84
CA LYS A 203 22.04 7.41 -0.61
C LYS A 203 21.88 8.46 -1.70
N THR A 204 21.87 9.74 -1.34
CA THR A 204 21.88 10.85 -2.30
C THR A 204 23.21 10.91 -3.05
N VAL A 205 24.33 10.71 -2.33
CA VAL A 205 25.71 10.61 -2.86
C VAL A 205 26.35 9.33 -2.35
N ASP A 206 27.46 8.91 -2.95
CA ASP A 206 28.19 7.71 -2.51
C ASP A 206 28.50 7.77 -1.01
N GLY A 207 28.12 6.72 -0.29
CA GLY A 207 28.30 6.62 1.15
C GLY A 207 28.36 5.17 1.64
N PRO A 208 28.81 4.94 2.88
CA PRO A 208 28.97 3.59 3.40
C PRO A 208 27.63 2.84 3.45
N SER A 209 27.66 1.57 3.03
CA SER A 209 26.57 0.62 3.15
C SER A 209 27.12 -0.76 3.51
N GLY A 210 26.77 -1.25 4.71
CA GLY A 210 27.42 -2.43 5.27
C GLY A 210 27.03 -3.75 4.61
N LYS A 211 25.75 -3.91 4.20
CA LYS A 211 25.24 -5.18 3.65
C LYS A 211 25.07 -5.16 2.14
N ASP A 212 24.70 -4.03 1.58
CA ASP A 212 24.49 -3.84 0.14
C ASP A 212 25.37 -2.69 -0.35
N TRP A 213 26.52 -3.02 -0.89
CA TRP A 213 27.47 -2.02 -1.39
C TRP A 213 26.91 -1.19 -2.54
N ARG A 214 26.07 -1.81 -3.41
CA ARG A 214 25.41 -1.09 -4.50
C ARG A 214 24.40 -0.07 -3.97
N GLY A 215 23.68 -0.40 -2.90
CA GLY A 215 22.78 0.53 -2.22
C GLY A 215 23.46 1.73 -1.54
N GLY A 216 24.80 1.69 -1.41
CA GLY A 216 25.63 2.81 -0.96
C GLY A 216 25.97 3.83 -2.05
N ARG A 217 25.64 3.57 -3.31
CA ARG A 217 25.92 4.48 -4.44
C ARG A 217 24.84 5.54 -4.59
N GLY A 218 25.24 6.70 -5.12
CA GLY A 218 24.36 7.84 -5.34
C GLY A 218 23.15 7.48 -6.22
N ALA A 219 21.95 7.65 -5.71
CA ALA A 219 20.71 7.18 -6.33
C ALA A 219 20.37 7.91 -7.63
N TYR A 220 20.71 9.20 -7.72
CA TYR A 220 20.31 10.03 -8.85
C TYR A 220 21.27 9.98 -10.05
N GLN A 221 22.43 9.29 -9.93
CA GLN A 221 23.40 9.16 -11.02
C GLN A 221 23.51 7.75 -11.58
N ASN A 222 22.79 6.77 -11.00
CA ASN A 222 23.02 5.37 -11.29
C ASN A 222 21.74 4.58 -11.55
N ILE A 223 21.86 3.54 -12.38
CA ILE A 223 20.95 2.38 -12.38
C ILE A 223 21.57 1.36 -11.42
N ILE A 224 20.86 1.04 -10.34
CA ILE A 224 21.41 0.22 -9.24
C ILE A 224 20.68 -1.12 -9.17
N PRO A 225 21.31 -2.25 -9.57
CA PRO A 225 20.76 -3.57 -9.33
C PRO A 225 20.63 -3.85 -7.83
N SER A 226 19.48 -4.35 -7.41
CA SER A 226 19.18 -4.65 -6.00
C SER A 226 18.37 -5.94 -5.90
N SER A 227 18.52 -6.66 -4.80
CA SER A 227 17.65 -7.79 -4.51
C SER A 227 16.25 -7.32 -4.13
N THR A 228 15.25 -8.16 -4.39
CA THR A 228 13.88 -7.95 -3.91
C THR A 228 13.27 -9.26 -3.45
N GLY A 229 12.55 -9.20 -2.34
CA GLY A 229 11.74 -10.32 -1.85
C GLY A 229 10.33 -10.38 -2.46
N ALA A 230 9.95 -9.41 -3.31
CA ALA A 230 8.57 -9.25 -3.76
C ALA A 230 8.02 -10.46 -4.52
N ALA A 231 8.81 -11.07 -5.41
CA ALA A 231 8.38 -12.27 -6.14
C ALA A 231 8.19 -13.48 -5.21
N LYS A 232 9.03 -13.63 -4.18
CA LYS A 232 8.84 -14.66 -3.14
C LYS A 232 7.62 -14.35 -2.28
N ALA A 233 7.38 -13.09 -1.95
CA ALA A 233 6.22 -12.69 -1.16
C ALA A 233 4.88 -12.94 -1.87
N VAL A 234 4.85 -12.94 -3.21
CA VAL A 234 3.65 -13.35 -3.97
C VAL A 234 3.25 -14.79 -3.64
N THR A 235 4.20 -15.67 -3.35
CA THR A 235 3.89 -17.06 -2.99
C THR A 235 3.23 -17.22 -1.60
N LEU A 236 3.27 -16.18 -0.77
CA LEU A 236 2.54 -16.15 0.50
C LEU A 236 1.04 -15.84 0.29
N VAL A 237 0.72 -15.13 -0.78
CA VAL A 237 -0.66 -14.71 -1.09
C VAL A 237 -1.28 -15.51 -2.24
N ILE A 238 -0.46 -16.19 -3.05
CA ILE A 238 -0.86 -17.16 -4.09
C ILE A 238 0.03 -18.41 -3.91
N PRO A 239 -0.33 -19.33 -3.01
CA PRO A 239 0.53 -20.48 -2.65
C PRO A 239 0.91 -21.38 -3.84
N ASP A 240 0.04 -21.48 -4.86
CA ASP A 240 0.27 -22.29 -6.06
C ASP A 240 1.47 -21.81 -6.91
N LEU A 241 1.93 -20.58 -6.68
CA LEU A 241 3.13 -20.01 -7.32
C LEU A 241 4.42 -20.29 -6.55
N LYS A 242 4.37 -21.09 -5.47
CA LYS A 242 5.58 -21.42 -4.69
C LYS A 242 6.61 -22.16 -5.55
N GLY A 243 7.82 -21.60 -5.63
CA GLY A 243 8.92 -22.12 -6.43
C GLY A 243 8.85 -21.78 -7.90
N LYS A 244 7.80 -21.11 -8.38
CA LYS A 244 7.61 -20.77 -9.79
C LYS A 244 8.05 -19.34 -10.15
N LEU A 245 8.14 -18.44 -9.17
CA LEU A 245 8.50 -17.04 -9.38
C LEU A 245 9.72 -16.62 -8.56
N THR A 246 10.63 -15.89 -9.21
CA THR A 246 11.70 -15.14 -8.54
C THR A 246 11.92 -13.81 -9.27
N GLY A 247 12.77 -12.94 -8.73
CA GLY A 247 12.99 -11.66 -9.39
C GLY A 247 14.06 -10.79 -8.73
N MET A 248 14.30 -9.65 -9.38
CA MET A 248 15.24 -8.63 -8.95
C MET A 248 14.67 -7.23 -9.16
N SER A 249 15.41 -6.23 -8.71
CA SER A 249 15.07 -4.81 -8.86
C SER A 249 16.22 -4.06 -9.52
N PHE A 250 15.87 -3.08 -10.36
CA PHE A 250 16.75 -1.95 -10.69
C PHE A 250 16.21 -0.69 -10.05
N ARG A 251 17.03 -0.01 -9.25
CA ARG A 251 16.71 1.35 -8.79
C ARG A 251 17.16 2.34 -9.84
N VAL A 252 16.26 3.26 -10.19
CA VAL A 252 16.48 4.29 -11.23
C VAL A 252 16.23 5.69 -10.68
N PRO A 253 16.81 6.75 -11.28
CA PRO A 253 16.71 8.12 -10.79
C PRO A 253 15.33 8.76 -11.07
N THR A 254 14.26 8.13 -10.64
CA THR A 254 12.88 8.68 -10.66
C THR A 254 12.40 8.88 -9.24
N ALA A 255 11.63 9.94 -9.00
CA ALA A 255 11.19 10.30 -7.65
C ALA A 255 10.14 9.32 -7.12
N ASP A 256 9.23 8.89 -7.98
CA ASP A 256 8.13 7.97 -7.66
C ASP A 256 7.65 7.28 -8.94
N VAL A 257 6.72 6.37 -8.83
CA VAL A 257 6.18 5.46 -9.83
C VAL A 257 7.20 4.48 -10.36
N SER A 258 6.92 3.23 -10.11
CA SER A 258 7.73 2.08 -10.48
C SER A 258 6.97 1.18 -11.46
N VAL A 259 7.68 0.25 -12.08
CA VAL A 259 7.09 -0.70 -13.03
C VAL A 259 7.54 -2.13 -12.72
N VAL A 260 6.62 -3.07 -12.82
CA VAL A 260 6.86 -4.51 -12.83
C VAL A 260 6.93 -4.97 -14.29
N ASP A 261 8.03 -5.60 -14.64
CA ASP A 261 8.24 -6.40 -15.85
C ASP A 261 8.19 -7.88 -15.44
N LEU A 262 7.14 -8.58 -15.84
CA LEU A 262 6.94 -9.99 -15.51
C LEU A 262 6.99 -10.84 -16.80
N THR A 263 8.04 -11.65 -16.93
CA THR A 263 8.16 -12.63 -18.01
C THR A 263 7.79 -14.01 -17.47
N VAL A 264 6.81 -14.67 -18.11
CA VAL A 264 6.28 -15.96 -17.64
C VAL A 264 6.16 -16.96 -18.79
N ARG A 265 6.28 -18.25 -18.40
CA ARG A 265 5.84 -19.39 -19.20
C ARG A 265 4.46 -19.82 -18.72
N LEU A 266 3.49 -19.77 -19.62
CA LEU A 266 2.12 -20.20 -19.38
C LEU A 266 1.96 -21.71 -19.60
N GLU A 267 1.11 -22.33 -18.79
CA GLU A 267 0.73 -23.75 -18.95
C GLU A 267 -0.18 -23.91 -20.16
N LYS A 268 -1.20 -23.06 -20.27
CA LYS A 268 -2.13 -23.00 -21.41
C LYS A 268 -1.70 -21.87 -22.32
N GLY A 269 -1.49 -22.18 -23.58
CA GLY A 269 -1.17 -21.16 -24.59
C GLY A 269 -2.29 -20.14 -24.72
N ALA A 270 -1.91 -18.86 -24.84
CA ALA A 270 -2.82 -17.76 -25.03
C ALA A 270 -2.22 -16.71 -25.97
N THR A 271 -3.01 -16.20 -26.89
CA THR A 271 -2.61 -15.03 -27.67
C THR A 271 -2.50 -13.81 -26.75
N TYR A 272 -1.66 -12.84 -27.14
CA TYR A 272 -1.54 -11.61 -26.33
C TYR A 272 -2.86 -10.86 -26.22
N GLU A 273 -3.74 -10.92 -27.22
CA GLU A 273 -5.09 -10.34 -27.17
C GLU A 273 -5.99 -11.03 -26.12
N GLN A 274 -5.86 -12.34 -25.93
CA GLN A 274 -6.57 -13.05 -24.87
C GLN A 274 -6.07 -12.62 -23.48
N ILE A 275 -4.77 -12.38 -23.35
CA ILE A 275 -4.18 -11.87 -22.10
C ILE A 275 -4.69 -10.45 -21.81
N LYS A 276 -4.66 -9.55 -22.80
CA LYS A 276 -5.21 -8.19 -22.67
C LYS A 276 -6.67 -8.22 -22.25
N LYS A 277 -7.46 -9.09 -22.89
CA LYS A 277 -8.88 -9.24 -22.53
C LYS A 277 -9.06 -9.70 -21.09
N ALA A 278 -8.32 -10.70 -20.63
CA ALA A 278 -8.40 -11.19 -19.26
C ALA A 278 -8.02 -10.11 -18.24
N MET A 279 -6.98 -9.31 -18.51
CA MET A 279 -6.58 -8.18 -17.68
C MET A 279 -7.66 -7.09 -17.64
N LYS A 280 -8.25 -6.75 -18.79
CA LYS A 280 -9.33 -5.77 -18.87
C LYS A 280 -10.55 -6.22 -18.10
N ASP A 281 -11.02 -7.44 -18.34
CA ASP A 281 -12.17 -8.01 -17.66
C ASP A 281 -11.98 -8.01 -16.13
N ALA A 282 -10.79 -8.39 -15.65
CA ALA A 282 -10.45 -8.37 -14.22
C ALA A 282 -10.43 -6.93 -13.66
N SER A 283 -9.87 -5.97 -14.40
CA SER A 283 -9.77 -4.56 -13.97
C SER A 283 -11.14 -3.86 -13.87
N GLU A 284 -12.07 -4.26 -14.69
CA GLU A 284 -13.46 -3.75 -14.68
C GLU A 284 -14.36 -4.54 -13.72
N GLY A 285 -13.95 -5.77 -13.38
CA GLY A 285 -14.68 -6.75 -12.56
C GLY A 285 -14.13 -6.89 -11.13
N GLU A 286 -13.62 -8.09 -10.83
CA GLU A 286 -13.22 -8.49 -9.45
C GLU A 286 -12.05 -7.70 -8.85
N LEU A 287 -11.18 -7.16 -9.69
CA LEU A 287 -10.03 -6.36 -9.28
C LEU A 287 -10.24 -4.85 -9.50
N LYS A 288 -11.48 -4.41 -9.69
CA LYS A 288 -11.80 -2.99 -9.85
C LYS A 288 -11.27 -2.17 -8.67
N GLY A 289 -10.55 -1.08 -8.98
CA GLY A 289 -9.90 -0.22 -7.97
C GLY A 289 -8.57 -0.76 -7.42
N ILE A 290 -8.12 -1.93 -7.90
CA ILE A 290 -6.85 -2.57 -7.55
C ILE A 290 -5.99 -2.72 -8.81
N LEU A 291 -6.50 -3.43 -9.82
CA LEU A 291 -5.91 -3.53 -11.14
C LEU A 291 -6.50 -2.43 -12.03
N GLY A 292 -5.63 -1.70 -12.72
CA GLY A 292 -5.97 -0.81 -13.81
C GLY A 292 -5.60 -1.42 -15.16
N TYR A 293 -6.07 -0.80 -16.23
CA TYR A 293 -5.78 -1.20 -17.61
C TYR A 293 -5.62 0.05 -18.47
N THR A 294 -4.59 0.09 -19.31
CA THR A 294 -4.39 1.17 -20.27
C THR A 294 -3.94 0.64 -21.62
N GLU A 295 -4.37 1.33 -22.70
CA GLU A 295 -3.90 1.16 -24.08
C GLU A 295 -3.25 2.45 -24.60
N ASP A 296 -3.03 3.42 -23.73
CA ASP A 296 -2.36 4.67 -24.09
C ASP A 296 -0.84 4.50 -24.09
N ASP A 297 -0.14 5.38 -24.81
CA ASP A 297 1.32 5.43 -24.83
C ASP A 297 1.80 6.26 -23.61
N VAL A 298 1.94 5.59 -22.48
CA VAL A 298 2.16 6.18 -21.17
C VAL A 298 3.59 5.99 -20.66
N VAL A 299 3.96 6.83 -19.69
CA VAL A 299 5.22 6.75 -18.94
C VAL A 299 4.95 6.85 -17.45
N SER A 300 5.96 6.64 -16.62
CA SER A 300 5.81 6.55 -15.15
C SER A 300 5.06 7.73 -14.52
N THR A 301 5.32 8.96 -14.95
CA THR A 301 4.73 10.17 -14.35
C THR A 301 3.22 10.29 -14.57
N ASP A 302 2.65 9.58 -15.56
CA ASP A 302 1.21 9.57 -15.83
C ASP A 302 0.42 8.85 -14.74
N PHE A 303 1.09 8.05 -13.90
CA PHE A 303 0.50 7.30 -12.80
C PHE A 303 0.80 7.88 -11.42
N LEU A 304 1.40 9.07 -11.36
CA LEU A 304 1.63 9.74 -10.08
C LEU A 304 0.30 10.08 -9.42
N GLY A 305 0.11 9.60 -8.20
CA GLY A 305 -1.13 9.76 -7.45
C GLY A 305 -2.24 8.76 -7.82
N ASP A 306 -1.96 7.73 -8.62
CA ASP A 306 -2.93 6.66 -8.88
C ASP A 306 -3.11 5.78 -7.63
N PRO A 307 -4.33 5.63 -7.10
CA PRO A 307 -4.58 4.83 -5.90
C PRO A 307 -4.60 3.32 -6.15
N ARG A 308 -4.58 2.88 -7.42
CA ARG A 308 -4.46 1.47 -7.78
C ARG A 308 -3.02 1.01 -7.64
N THR A 309 -2.83 -0.25 -7.28
CA THR A 309 -1.49 -0.81 -7.03
C THR A 309 -0.90 -1.58 -8.20
N SER A 310 -1.65 -1.75 -9.30
CA SER A 310 -1.21 -2.48 -10.47
C SER A 310 -1.95 -1.94 -11.69
N ILE A 311 -1.28 -1.28 -12.62
CA ILE A 311 -1.90 -0.75 -13.84
C ILE A 311 -1.27 -1.47 -15.04
N PHE A 312 -1.99 -2.45 -15.58
CA PHE A 312 -1.53 -3.22 -16.73
C PHE A 312 -1.43 -2.35 -17.97
N ASP A 313 -0.24 -2.34 -18.57
CA ASP A 313 0.04 -1.64 -19.81
C ASP A 313 -0.09 -2.62 -20.98
N ALA A 314 -1.21 -2.50 -21.70
CA ALA A 314 -1.53 -3.41 -22.79
C ALA A 314 -0.62 -3.28 -24.02
N LYS A 315 0.08 -2.16 -24.18
CA LYS A 315 0.98 -1.92 -25.31
C LYS A 315 2.45 -2.22 -24.99
N ALA A 316 2.86 -2.15 -23.74
CA ALA A 316 4.26 -2.36 -23.36
C ALA A 316 4.67 -3.82 -23.26
N GLY A 317 3.72 -4.76 -23.18
CA GLY A 317 4.01 -6.19 -23.15
C GLY A 317 4.24 -6.79 -24.52
N ILE A 318 4.85 -7.97 -24.55
CA ILE A 318 5.16 -8.73 -25.77
C ILE A 318 4.97 -10.24 -25.56
N ALA A 319 4.61 -10.96 -26.59
CA ALA A 319 4.61 -12.41 -26.61
C ALA A 319 5.65 -12.92 -27.63
N LEU A 320 6.52 -13.81 -27.16
CA LEU A 320 7.42 -14.55 -28.09
C LEU A 320 6.67 -15.66 -28.83
N ASN A 321 5.75 -16.29 -28.12
CA ASN A 321 4.79 -17.30 -28.61
C ASN A 321 3.65 -17.38 -27.59
N ASP A 322 2.65 -18.21 -27.84
CA ASP A 322 1.46 -18.33 -27.01
C ASP A 322 1.73 -18.78 -25.55
N ASN A 323 2.89 -19.40 -25.30
CA ASN A 323 3.25 -19.87 -23.95
C ASN A 323 4.32 -19.02 -23.26
N PHE A 324 4.97 -18.08 -23.95
CA PHE A 324 6.06 -17.30 -23.36
C PHE A 324 5.85 -15.80 -23.59
N VAL A 325 5.47 -15.10 -22.53
CA VAL A 325 5.00 -13.73 -22.60
C VAL A 325 5.68 -12.85 -21.56
N LYS A 326 5.81 -11.58 -21.90
CA LYS A 326 6.19 -10.50 -20.98
C LYS A 326 5.01 -9.57 -20.84
N VAL A 327 4.64 -9.26 -19.60
CA VAL A 327 3.62 -8.26 -19.26
C VAL A 327 4.21 -7.17 -18.39
N VAL A 328 3.67 -5.97 -18.51
CA VAL A 328 4.16 -4.76 -17.83
C VAL A 328 3.02 -4.18 -16.99
N SER A 329 3.32 -3.77 -15.77
CA SER A 329 2.36 -3.11 -14.90
C SER A 329 3.00 -1.99 -14.10
N TRP A 330 2.40 -0.79 -14.13
CA TRP A 330 2.81 0.41 -13.42
C TRP A 330 2.21 0.47 -12.02
N TYR A 331 2.87 1.16 -11.11
CA TYR A 331 2.33 1.43 -9.77
C TYR A 331 2.99 2.65 -9.14
N ASP A 332 2.18 3.53 -8.55
CA ASP A 332 2.69 4.52 -7.62
C ASP A 332 3.08 3.78 -6.32
N ASN A 333 4.39 3.64 -6.12
CA ASN A 333 4.93 2.83 -5.02
C ASN A 333 4.72 3.45 -3.64
N GLU A 334 4.31 4.71 -3.57
CA GLU A 334 3.99 5.43 -2.35
C GLU A 334 2.47 5.60 -2.17
N TRP A 335 1.79 6.27 -3.10
CA TRP A 335 0.37 6.60 -2.98
C TRP A 335 -0.54 5.38 -3.15
N GLY A 336 -0.34 4.61 -4.21
CA GLY A 336 -1.13 3.39 -4.46
C GLY A 336 -1.01 2.40 -3.30
N TYR A 337 0.22 2.19 -2.82
CA TYR A 337 0.48 1.32 -1.67
C TYR A 337 -0.19 1.82 -0.38
N SER A 338 -0.07 3.12 -0.07
CA SER A 338 -0.69 3.73 1.11
C SER A 338 -2.21 3.65 1.07
N ASN A 339 -2.82 3.79 -0.10
CA ASN A 339 -4.25 3.61 -0.30
C ASN A 339 -4.68 2.17 0.00
N LYS A 340 -3.95 1.16 -0.49
CA LYS A 340 -4.29 -0.25 -0.22
C LYS A 340 -4.07 -0.65 1.24
N MET A 341 -3.16 0.02 1.92
CA MET A 341 -3.02 -0.14 3.37
C MET A 341 -4.27 0.33 4.11
N ILE A 342 -4.83 1.48 3.74
CA ILE A 342 -6.11 1.95 4.31
C ILE A 342 -7.26 1.03 3.91
N ASP A 343 -7.29 0.50 2.68
CA ASP A 343 -8.27 -0.51 2.27
C ASP A 343 -8.19 -1.76 3.16
N LEU A 344 -6.99 -2.26 3.47
CA LEU A 344 -6.80 -3.40 4.36
C LEU A 344 -7.25 -3.08 5.79
N VAL A 345 -6.93 -1.89 6.30
CA VAL A 345 -7.41 -1.42 7.61
C VAL A 345 -8.95 -1.41 7.65
N GLN A 346 -9.61 -0.86 6.63
CA GLN A 346 -11.07 -0.85 6.55
C GLN A 346 -11.64 -2.28 6.44
N HIS A 347 -10.99 -3.15 5.66
CA HIS A 347 -11.38 -4.55 5.54
C HIS A 347 -11.31 -5.30 6.89
N ILE A 348 -10.25 -5.09 7.67
CA ILE A 348 -10.10 -5.65 9.03
C ILE A 348 -11.34 -5.34 9.89
N GLY A 349 -11.90 -4.15 9.77
CA GLY A 349 -13.10 -3.74 10.51
C GLY A 349 -14.38 -4.47 10.10
N THR A 350 -14.39 -5.14 8.96
CA THR A 350 -15.55 -5.90 8.45
C THR A 350 -15.50 -7.39 8.79
N VAL A 351 -14.33 -7.90 9.16
CA VAL A 351 -14.11 -9.32 9.47
C VAL A 351 -14.62 -9.64 10.89
N LYS A 352 -15.51 -10.60 10.98
CA LYS A 352 -16.18 -11.03 12.24
C LYS A 352 -15.61 -12.32 12.78
#